data_756b90745ef7fff909b8329e1a71299b
#
_entry.id   756b90745ef7fff909b8329e1a71299b
#
_cell.length_a   1.000
_cell.length_b   1.000
_cell.length_c   1.000
_cell.angle_alpha   90.00
_cell.angle_beta   90.00
_cell.angle_gamma   90.00
#
_symmetry.space_group_name_H-M   'P 1'
#
loop_
_entity.id
_entity.type
_entity.pdbx_description
1 polymer ?
#
loop_
_entity_poly.entity_id
_entity_poly.type
_entity_poly.pdbx_seq_one_letter_code
_entity_poly.pdbx_strand_id
1 'polypeptide(L)'
;MNQLTDLIMEDMKPALGVTEPGAIAFAVSRARELTEGAVSQVELTLNSGMYKNAYTCGIPNSRFMGNAYSAALGAVAGRPEKGLECLADVTKEDNERAAEMIAAGRIKVFMSEITSRIFIEARVKAEKGEAVVTIRDSHTNVVKIQANGKTLFSKEETETEEKEHPPAIHSYTLEQIFEYARTVPAEEISFI
;
A
#
# COMPACT_ATOMS: atom_id res chain seq x y z
N MET A 1 13.57 -26.75 3.16
CA MET A 1 13.97 -25.34 3.13
C MET A 1 14.23 -24.91 4.57
N ASN A 2 15.14 -24.01 4.84
CA ASN A 2 15.43 -23.58 6.21
C ASN A 2 14.27 -22.71 6.71
N GLN A 3 13.82 -22.88 7.95
CA GLN A 3 12.69 -22.12 8.51
C GLN A 3 12.95 -20.60 8.53
N LEU A 4 14.21 -20.17 8.64
CA LEU A 4 14.55 -18.74 8.53
C LEU A 4 14.39 -18.25 7.09
N THR A 5 14.68 -19.08 6.08
CA THR A 5 14.40 -18.77 4.67
C THR A 5 12.90 -18.58 4.45
N ASP A 6 12.09 -19.48 5.01
CA ASP A 6 10.62 -19.42 4.88
C ASP A 6 10.06 -18.13 5.53
N LEU A 7 10.57 -17.74 6.71
CA LEU A 7 10.22 -16.48 7.37
C LEU A 7 10.55 -15.25 6.52
N ILE A 8 11.74 -15.23 5.89
CA ILE A 8 12.13 -14.12 5.02
C ILE A 8 11.19 -14.04 3.81
N MET A 9 10.90 -15.18 3.17
CA MET A 9 10.00 -15.24 2.01
C MET A 9 8.57 -14.77 2.37
N GLU A 10 8.10 -15.08 3.56
CA GLU A 10 6.77 -14.67 4.03
C GLU A 10 6.68 -13.14 4.23
N ASP A 11 7.72 -12.54 4.81
CA ASP A 11 7.74 -11.13 5.15
C ASP A 11 8.15 -10.22 3.98
N MET A 12 9.00 -10.70 3.08
CA MET A 12 9.45 -9.91 1.94
C MET A 12 8.35 -9.73 0.90
N LYS A 13 8.15 -8.48 0.49
CA LYS A 13 7.26 -8.12 -0.61
C LYS A 13 8.02 -7.22 -1.60
N PRO A 14 7.97 -7.51 -2.91
CA PRO A 14 8.56 -6.62 -3.91
C PRO A 14 7.99 -5.21 -3.79
N ALA A 15 8.85 -4.20 -3.87
CA ALA A 15 8.47 -2.80 -3.87
C ALA A 15 9.49 -1.99 -4.67
N LEU A 16 9.06 -0.92 -5.34
CA LEU A 16 9.92 -0.06 -6.16
C LEU A 16 10.75 0.95 -5.34
N GLY A 17 10.61 0.94 -4.03
CA GLY A 17 11.29 1.87 -3.14
C GLY A 17 10.54 1.99 -1.81
N VAL A 18 10.34 3.23 -1.33
CA VAL A 18 9.61 3.46 -0.07
C VAL A 18 8.18 2.94 -0.18
N THR A 19 7.75 2.12 0.79
CA THR A 19 6.50 1.35 0.71
C THR A 19 5.24 2.18 0.90
N GLU A 20 5.29 3.27 1.65
CA GLU A 20 4.12 4.11 1.96
C GLU A 20 3.51 4.76 0.71
N PRO A 21 4.26 5.42 -0.20
CA PRO A 21 3.71 5.91 -1.47
C PRO A 21 3.10 4.79 -2.34
N GLY A 22 3.76 3.63 -2.39
CA GLY A 22 3.27 2.44 -3.09
C GLY A 22 1.94 1.95 -2.52
N ALA A 23 1.82 1.83 -1.20
CA ALA A 23 0.60 1.41 -0.53
C ALA A 23 -0.58 2.38 -0.74
N ILE A 24 -0.31 3.69 -0.72
CA ILE A 24 -1.31 4.72 -1.03
C ILE A 24 -1.80 4.56 -2.46
N ALA A 25 -0.87 4.48 -3.43
CA ALA A 25 -1.22 4.30 -4.83
C ALA A 25 -1.97 2.99 -5.08
N PHE A 26 -1.57 1.91 -4.41
CA PHE A 26 -2.25 0.61 -4.46
C PHE A 26 -3.69 0.71 -3.95
N ALA A 27 -3.93 1.32 -2.80
CA ALA A 27 -5.28 1.49 -2.26
C ALA A 27 -6.19 2.29 -3.21
N VAL A 28 -5.66 3.39 -3.76
CA VAL A 28 -6.39 4.25 -4.70
C VAL A 28 -6.66 3.53 -6.02
N SER A 29 -5.67 2.83 -6.58
CA SER A 29 -5.86 2.07 -7.83
C SER A 29 -6.88 0.95 -7.69
N ARG A 30 -6.89 0.23 -6.54
CA ARG A 30 -7.92 -0.77 -6.24
C ARG A 30 -9.31 -0.17 -6.14
N ALA A 31 -9.47 1.02 -5.55
CA ALA A 31 -10.75 1.71 -5.54
C ALA A 31 -11.15 2.19 -6.96
N ARG A 32 -10.17 2.67 -7.73
CA ARG A 32 -10.38 3.16 -9.10
C ARG A 32 -10.90 2.08 -10.05
N GLU A 33 -10.44 0.83 -9.94
CA GLU A 33 -10.92 -0.30 -10.75
C GLU A 33 -12.43 -0.55 -10.62
N LEU A 34 -13.03 -0.13 -9.52
CA LEU A 34 -14.45 -0.34 -9.23
C LEU A 34 -15.33 0.84 -9.67
N THR A 35 -14.76 1.79 -10.39
CA THR A 35 -15.46 2.99 -10.89
C THR A 35 -15.21 3.15 -12.38
N GLU A 36 -16.09 3.87 -13.09
CA GLU A 36 -15.98 4.12 -14.53
C GLU A 36 -16.00 5.62 -14.85
N GLY A 37 -15.40 5.97 -15.98
CA GLY A 37 -15.34 7.35 -16.47
C GLY A 37 -14.25 8.18 -15.80
N ALA A 38 -14.31 9.51 -15.93
CA ALA A 38 -13.31 10.40 -15.37
C ALA A 38 -13.41 10.48 -13.84
N VAL A 39 -12.24 10.45 -13.15
CA VAL A 39 -12.19 10.61 -11.71
C VAL A 39 -12.43 12.08 -11.36
N SER A 40 -13.46 12.33 -10.56
CA SER A 40 -13.83 13.67 -10.08
C SER A 40 -13.14 14.03 -8.77
N GLN A 41 -12.95 13.04 -7.87
CA GLN A 41 -12.34 13.27 -6.57
C GLN A 41 -11.69 11.99 -6.02
N VAL A 42 -10.59 12.16 -5.32
CA VAL A 42 -9.97 11.16 -4.45
C VAL A 42 -9.87 11.73 -3.04
N GLU A 43 -10.40 11.02 -2.06
CA GLU A 43 -10.24 11.31 -0.64
C GLU A 43 -9.37 10.21 -0.02
N LEU A 44 -8.29 10.60 0.61
CA LEU A 44 -7.33 9.71 1.24
C LEU A 44 -7.28 10.00 2.73
N THR A 45 -7.57 9.01 3.56
CA THR A 45 -7.46 9.12 5.02
C THR A 45 -6.36 8.19 5.51
N LEU A 46 -5.40 8.72 6.25
CA LEU A 46 -4.20 8.03 6.72
C LEU A 46 -4.07 8.16 8.24
N ASN A 47 -3.54 7.15 8.92
CA ASN A 47 -3.05 7.35 10.28
C ASN A 47 -1.81 8.25 10.29
N SER A 48 -1.46 8.79 11.44
CA SER A 48 -0.36 9.76 11.58
C SER A 48 1.00 9.24 11.07
N GLY A 49 1.30 7.95 11.29
CA GLY A 49 2.52 7.30 10.82
C GLY A 49 2.61 7.29 9.29
N MET A 50 1.58 6.79 8.61
CA MET A 50 1.48 6.78 7.16
C MET A 50 1.51 8.19 6.57
N TYR A 51 0.75 9.14 7.17
CA TYR A 51 0.72 10.52 6.73
C TYR A 51 2.11 11.15 6.77
N LYS A 52 2.80 11.05 7.90
CA LYS A 52 4.13 11.62 8.10
C LYS A 52 5.17 10.98 7.17
N ASN A 53 5.21 9.65 7.13
CA ASN A 53 6.24 8.93 6.39
C ASN A 53 6.12 9.17 4.88
N ALA A 54 4.92 9.09 4.32
CA ALA A 54 4.73 9.32 2.89
C ALA A 54 4.83 10.80 2.47
N TYR A 55 4.74 11.76 3.40
CA TYR A 55 4.61 13.20 3.07
C TYR A 55 5.77 13.75 2.24
N THR A 56 6.99 13.32 2.52
CA THR A 56 8.21 13.78 1.83
C THR A 56 8.87 12.68 0.99
N CYS A 57 8.27 11.50 0.91
CA CYS A 57 8.86 10.40 0.16
C CYS A 57 8.72 10.61 -1.34
N GLY A 58 9.82 10.32 -2.06
CA GLY A 58 9.81 10.21 -3.51
C GLY A 58 8.89 9.08 -3.98
N ILE A 59 8.32 9.26 -5.17
CA ILE A 59 7.41 8.29 -5.78
C ILE A 59 8.14 7.65 -6.97
N PRO A 60 8.12 6.32 -7.10
CA PRO A 60 8.74 5.64 -8.24
C PRO A 60 8.26 6.20 -9.58
N ASN A 61 9.16 6.35 -10.54
CA ASN A 61 8.90 6.86 -11.89
C ASN A 61 8.26 8.27 -11.92
N SER A 62 8.43 9.06 -10.84
CA SER A 62 7.91 10.41 -10.74
C SER A 62 8.94 11.38 -10.18
N ARG A 63 8.87 12.63 -10.64
CA ARG A 63 9.62 13.76 -10.05
C ARG A 63 8.90 14.36 -8.84
N PHE A 64 7.68 13.93 -8.59
CA PHE A 64 6.85 14.41 -7.49
C PHE A 64 7.04 13.55 -6.24
N MET A 65 6.54 14.04 -5.12
CA MET A 65 6.62 13.38 -3.82
C MET A 65 5.35 13.58 -3.02
N GLY A 66 5.15 12.75 -2.03
CA GLY A 66 4.13 12.94 -1.00
C GLY A 66 2.79 12.25 -1.27
N ASN A 67 1.95 12.30 -0.25
CA ASN A 67 0.67 11.59 -0.16
C ASN A 67 -0.28 11.90 -1.34
N ALA A 68 -0.44 13.19 -1.65
CA ALA A 68 -1.38 13.62 -2.67
C ALA A 68 -0.97 13.17 -4.08
N TYR A 69 0.33 13.24 -4.41
CA TYR A 69 0.80 12.76 -5.70
C TYR A 69 0.78 11.24 -5.81
N SER A 70 1.03 10.52 -4.71
CA SER A 70 0.87 9.06 -4.68
C SER A 70 -0.58 8.65 -4.97
N ALA A 71 -1.54 9.35 -4.36
CA ALA A 71 -2.96 9.14 -4.62
C ALA A 71 -3.36 9.50 -6.06
N ALA A 72 -2.88 10.63 -6.59
CA ALA A 72 -3.17 11.05 -7.95
C ALA A 72 -2.63 10.05 -8.99
N LEU A 73 -1.39 9.60 -8.84
CA LEU A 73 -0.79 8.60 -9.73
C LEU A 73 -1.48 7.24 -9.61
N GLY A 74 -1.90 6.83 -8.41
CA GLY A 74 -2.73 5.64 -8.23
C GLY A 74 -4.04 5.70 -9.00
N ALA A 75 -4.69 6.88 -9.03
CA ALA A 75 -5.94 7.09 -9.76
C ALA A 75 -5.75 7.17 -11.29
N VAL A 76 -4.61 7.67 -11.77
CA VAL A 76 -4.33 7.92 -13.19
C VAL A 76 -3.74 6.69 -13.88
N ALA A 77 -2.80 6.01 -13.25
CA ALA A 77 -1.95 4.99 -13.88
C ALA A 77 -1.68 3.76 -13.00
N GLY A 78 -2.20 3.72 -11.77
CA GLY A 78 -1.92 2.61 -10.86
C GLY A 78 -2.43 1.27 -11.40
N ARG A 79 -1.60 0.23 -11.27
CA ARG A 79 -1.90 -1.15 -11.63
C ARG A 79 -1.96 -2.00 -10.37
N PRO A 80 -3.15 -2.19 -9.78
CA PRO A 80 -3.27 -2.81 -8.46
C PRO A 80 -2.87 -4.28 -8.42
N GLU A 81 -2.86 -4.98 -9.56
CA GLU A 81 -2.35 -6.35 -9.66
C GLU A 81 -0.86 -6.47 -9.33
N LYS A 82 -0.11 -5.37 -9.39
CA LYS A 82 1.31 -5.30 -9.04
C LYS A 82 1.58 -4.97 -7.55
N GLY A 83 0.56 -4.85 -6.71
CA GLY A 83 0.72 -4.55 -5.30
C GLY A 83 1.51 -3.27 -5.04
N LEU A 84 2.63 -3.34 -4.29
CA LEU A 84 3.49 -2.18 -3.99
C LEU A 84 4.27 -1.66 -5.22
N GLU A 85 4.33 -2.43 -6.30
CA GLU A 85 4.92 -2.03 -7.57
C GLU A 85 3.88 -1.43 -8.54
N CYS A 86 2.70 -1.06 -8.05
CA CYS A 86 1.57 -0.57 -8.87
C CYS A 86 1.90 0.67 -9.73
N LEU A 87 2.99 1.37 -9.43
CA LEU A 87 3.47 2.54 -10.19
C LEU A 87 4.67 2.21 -11.12
N ALA A 88 4.94 0.93 -11.39
CA ALA A 88 6.08 0.52 -12.23
C ALA A 88 6.04 1.10 -13.65
N ASP A 89 4.85 1.25 -14.21
CA ASP A 89 4.64 1.66 -15.61
C ASP A 89 4.27 3.15 -15.76
N VAL A 90 4.41 3.95 -14.70
CA VAL A 90 4.08 5.38 -14.75
C VAL A 90 4.93 6.11 -15.78
N THR A 91 4.26 6.81 -16.69
CA THR A 91 4.87 7.60 -17.77
C THR A 91 4.99 9.09 -17.41
N LYS A 92 5.60 9.85 -18.31
CA LYS A 92 5.67 11.32 -18.19
C LYS A 92 4.27 11.93 -18.30
N GLU A 93 3.46 11.45 -19.21
CA GLU A 93 2.08 11.89 -19.46
C GLU A 93 1.19 11.63 -18.23
N ASP A 94 1.39 10.50 -17.55
CA ASP A 94 0.68 10.20 -16.30
C ASP A 94 1.06 11.16 -15.17
N ASN A 95 2.33 11.54 -15.10
CA ASN A 95 2.79 12.56 -14.16
C ASN A 95 2.14 13.93 -14.43
N GLU A 96 1.98 14.32 -15.69
CA GLU A 96 1.31 15.56 -16.09
C GLU A 96 -0.17 15.52 -15.70
N ARG A 97 -0.87 14.44 -16.01
CA ARG A 97 -2.28 14.22 -15.61
C ARG A 97 -2.47 14.21 -14.08
N ALA A 98 -1.56 13.61 -13.34
CA ALA A 98 -1.58 13.64 -11.87
C ALA A 98 -1.41 15.07 -11.34
N ALA A 99 -0.50 15.85 -11.92
CA ALA A 99 -0.31 17.25 -11.57
C ALA A 99 -1.57 18.10 -11.87
N GLU A 100 -2.26 17.85 -12.97
CA GLU A 100 -3.54 18.49 -13.30
C GLU A 100 -4.63 18.16 -12.26
N MET A 101 -4.71 16.90 -11.80
CA MET A 101 -5.65 16.50 -10.75
C MET A 101 -5.37 17.23 -9.43
N ILE A 102 -4.09 17.39 -9.07
CA ILE A 102 -3.67 18.15 -7.88
C ILE A 102 -4.04 19.62 -8.04
N ALA A 103 -3.70 20.26 -9.16
CA ALA A 103 -3.99 21.66 -9.44
C ALA A 103 -5.51 21.96 -9.44
N ALA A 104 -6.32 21.01 -9.90
CA ALA A 104 -7.78 21.09 -9.90
C ALA A 104 -8.40 20.81 -8.50
N GLY A 105 -7.60 20.57 -7.46
CA GLY A 105 -8.08 20.30 -6.10
C GLY A 105 -8.87 18.99 -5.95
N ARG A 106 -8.65 18.02 -6.85
CA ARG A 106 -9.38 16.75 -6.85
C ARG A 106 -8.86 15.75 -5.81
N ILE A 107 -7.69 15.97 -5.26
CA ILE A 107 -7.08 15.11 -4.25
C ILE A 107 -7.18 15.78 -2.89
N LYS A 108 -7.79 15.10 -1.93
CA LYS A 108 -7.91 15.55 -0.54
C LYS A 108 -7.28 14.52 0.37
N VAL A 109 -6.42 14.96 1.28
CA VAL A 109 -5.72 14.09 2.22
C VAL A 109 -6.08 14.49 3.64
N PHE A 110 -6.51 13.52 4.43
CA PHE A 110 -6.94 13.69 5.81
C PHE A 110 -6.09 12.81 6.73
N MET A 111 -5.96 13.24 7.96
CA MET A 111 -5.35 12.44 9.02
C MET A 111 -6.45 11.84 9.89
N SER A 112 -6.34 10.53 10.14
CA SER A 112 -7.24 9.78 11.01
C SER A 112 -6.69 9.72 12.44
N GLU A 113 -7.57 9.60 13.42
CA GLU A 113 -7.21 9.28 14.82
C GLU A 113 -6.95 7.78 15.05
N ILE A 114 -7.09 6.93 14.03
CA ILE A 114 -6.83 5.50 14.13
C ILE A 114 -5.36 5.26 14.45
N THR A 115 -5.11 4.47 15.49
CA THR A 115 -3.77 4.21 16.04
C THR A 115 -3.12 2.94 15.54
N SER A 116 -3.76 2.17 14.62
CA SER A 116 -3.14 0.99 14.02
C SER A 116 -1.80 1.34 13.36
N ARG A 117 -0.88 0.38 13.30
CA ARG A 117 0.46 0.59 12.72
C ARG A 117 0.40 1.14 11.30
N ILE A 118 -0.53 0.65 10.49
CA ILE A 118 -0.82 1.12 9.14
C ILE A 118 -2.33 1.26 9.00
N PHE A 119 -2.78 2.41 8.52
CA PHE A 119 -4.16 2.64 8.11
C PHE A 119 -4.20 3.52 6.88
N ILE A 120 -4.88 3.03 5.86
CA ILE A 120 -5.16 3.76 4.62
C ILE A 120 -6.63 3.52 4.29
N GLU A 121 -7.41 4.59 4.13
CA GLU A 121 -8.70 4.54 3.48
C GLU A 121 -8.66 5.43 2.23
N ALA A 122 -8.87 4.82 1.08
CA ALA A 122 -8.90 5.49 -0.20
C ALA A 122 -10.32 5.45 -0.77
N ARG A 123 -10.93 6.61 -0.97
CA ARG A 123 -12.22 6.79 -1.62
C ARG A 123 -12.01 7.44 -2.98
N VAL A 124 -12.50 6.81 -4.02
CA VAL A 124 -12.46 7.32 -5.40
C VAL A 124 -13.88 7.56 -5.88
N LYS A 125 -14.16 8.78 -6.33
CA LYS A 125 -15.40 9.17 -7.00
C LYS A 125 -15.11 9.42 -8.48
N ALA A 126 -15.91 8.83 -9.35
CA ALA A 126 -15.82 9.01 -10.80
C ALA A 126 -17.20 9.36 -11.38
N GLU A 127 -17.27 9.58 -12.69
CA GLU A 127 -18.54 9.87 -13.37
C GLU A 127 -19.58 8.78 -13.12
N LYS A 128 -19.13 7.52 -13.07
CA LYS A 128 -20.00 6.39 -12.76
C LYS A 128 -19.42 5.66 -11.54
N GLY A 129 -19.98 5.97 -10.40
CA GLY A 129 -19.74 5.24 -9.16
C GLY A 129 -18.70 5.84 -8.24
N GLU A 130 -18.70 5.28 -7.05
CA GLU A 130 -17.79 5.57 -5.95
C GLU A 130 -17.33 4.25 -5.36
N ALA A 131 -16.05 4.17 -5.01
CA ALA A 131 -15.51 3.01 -4.31
C ALA A 131 -14.60 3.43 -3.16
N VAL A 132 -14.54 2.58 -2.14
CA VAL A 132 -13.70 2.75 -0.97
C VAL A 132 -12.91 1.47 -0.73
N VAL A 133 -11.61 1.61 -0.53
CA VAL A 133 -10.72 0.53 -0.13
C VAL A 133 -10.04 0.89 1.18
N THR A 134 -10.06 -0.02 2.14
CA THR A 134 -9.40 0.14 3.44
C THR A 134 -8.29 -0.89 3.59
N ILE A 135 -7.10 -0.42 3.96
CA ILE A 135 -5.92 -1.23 4.26
C ILE A 135 -5.57 -1.03 5.73
N ARG A 136 -5.23 -2.11 6.45
CA ARG A 136 -4.78 -2.08 7.85
C ARG A 136 -3.60 -3.02 8.08
N ASP A 137 -2.79 -2.68 9.08
CA ASP A 137 -1.73 -3.47 9.72
C ASP A 137 -0.52 -3.78 8.83
N SER A 138 -0.70 -4.03 7.55
CA SER A 138 0.38 -4.12 6.57
C SER A 138 0.03 -3.37 5.28
N HIS A 139 1.05 -3.00 4.49
CA HIS A 139 0.93 -2.09 3.34
C HIS A 139 0.02 -2.60 2.20
N THR A 140 -0.25 -3.91 2.15
CA THR A 140 -1.09 -4.53 1.11
C THR A 140 -2.28 -5.31 1.68
N ASN A 141 -2.48 -5.28 3.01
CA ASN A 141 -3.58 -6.01 3.63
C ASN A 141 -4.90 -5.25 3.50
N VAL A 142 -5.59 -5.49 2.40
CA VAL A 142 -6.94 -4.96 2.18
C VAL A 142 -7.91 -5.66 3.14
N VAL A 143 -8.55 -4.88 4.01
CA VAL A 143 -9.52 -5.40 4.99
C VAL A 143 -10.96 -5.09 4.59
N LYS A 144 -11.21 -4.09 3.74
CA LYS A 144 -12.56 -3.75 3.30
C LYS A 144 -12.56 -3.16 1.90
N ILE A 145 -13.55 -3.55 1.10
CA ILE A 145 -13.84 -2.96 -0.21
C ILE A 145 -15.34 -2.67 -0.28
N GLN A 146 -15.67 -1.45 -0.65
CA GLN A 146 -17.05 -1.01 -0.89
C GLN A 146 -17.15 -0.36 -2.26
N ALA A 147 -18.28 -0.56 -2.95
CA ALA A 147 -18.60 0.16 -4.19
C ALA A 147 -20.08 0.53 -4.20
N ASN A 148 -20.38 1.77 -4.53
CA ASN A 148 -21.75 2.30 -4.63
C ASN A 148 -22.60 2.00 -3.36
N GLY A 149 -22.00 2.15 -2.19
CA GLY A 149 -22.63 1.91 -0.89
C GLY A 149 -22.77 0.43 -0.49
N LYS A 150 -22.34 -0.52 -1.34
CA LYS A 150 -22.36 -1.95 -1.03
C LYS A 150 -20.99 -2.44 -0.62
N THR A 151 -20.92 -3.23 0.45
CA THR A 151 -19.69 -3.94 0.83
C THR A 151 -19.50 -5.15 -0.08
N LEU A 152 -18.40 -5.15 -0.85
CA LEU A 152 -18.00 -6.24 -1.74
C LEU A 152 -17.09 -7.24 -1.04
N PHE A 153 -16.29 -6.76 -0.10
CA PHE A 153 -15.35 -7.56 0.68
C PHE A 153 -15.18 -6.93 2.05
N SER A 154 -15.18 -7.74 3.09
CA SER A 154 -14.82 -7.36 4.45
C SER A 154 -14.15 -8.57 5.09
N LYS A 155 -12.91 -8.38 5.57
CA LYS A 155 -12.38 -9.28 6.59
C LYS A 155 -13.16 -8.94 7.84
N GLU A 156 -13.88 -9.91 8.41
CA GLU A 156 -14.43 -9.73 9.75
C GLU A 156 -13.26 -9.29 10.64
N GLU A 157 -13.49 -8.24 11.44
CA GLU A 157 -12.67 -8.03 12.61
C GLU A 157 -12.93 -9.25 13.50
N THR A 158 -12.30 -10.38 13.20
CA THR A 158 -11.92 -11.23 14.30
C THR A 158 -11.13 -10.26 15.18
N GLU A 159 -11.70 -9.92 16.35
CA GLU A 159 -10.86 -9.69 17.50
C GLU A 159 -9.87 -10.85 17.45
N THR A 160 -8.79 -10.65 16.76
CA THR A 160 -7.59 -11.40 16.98
C THR A 160 -7.30 -11.03 18.43
N GLU A 161 -7.88 -11.81 19.39
CA GLU A 161 -7.02 -12.21 20.45
C GLU A 161 -5.69 -12.43 19.71
N GLU A 162 -4.77 -11.46 19.85
CA GLU A 162 -3.37 -11.71 19.54
C GLU A 162 -3.12 -13.01 20.26
N LYS A 163 -3.23 -14.12 19.52
CA LYS A 163 -2.64 -15.34 19.98
C LYS A 163 -1.19 -14.89 20.11
N GLU A 164 -0.81 -14.61 21.35
CA GLU A 164 0.55 -14.32 21.75
C GLU A 164 1.44 -15.56 21.46
N HIS A 165 1.47 -15.93 20.19
CA HIS A 165 2.57 -16.72 19.69
C HIS A 165 3.61 -15.68 19.32
N PRO A 166 4.69 -15.60 20.12
CA PRO A 166 5.80 -14.71 19.77
C PRO A 166 6.16 -15.01 18.32
N PRO A 167 6.43 -13.97 17.49
CA PRO A 167 6.84 -14.19 16.11
C PRO A 167 7.89 -15.30 16.05
N ALA A 168 7.80 -16.19 15.06
CA ALA A 168 8.68 -17.37 14.98
C ALA A 168 10.17 -17.00 15.07
N ILE A 169 10.54 -15.77 14.68
CA ILE A 169 11.90 -15.23 14.84
C ILE A 169 12.34 -15.17 16.31
N HIS A 170 11.44 -15.02 17.27
CA HIS A 170 11.77 -15.01 18.70
C HIS A 170 12.23 -16.38 19.24
N SER A 171 12.04 -17.46 18.49
CA SER A 171 12.58 -18.78 18.84
C SER A 171 14.06 -18.94 18.51
N TYR A 172 14.65 -17.97 17.80
CA TYR A 172 16.05 -17.96 17.39
C TYR A 172 16.89 -17.02 18.24
N THR A 173 18.11 -17.44 18.57
CA THR A 173 19.12 -16.55 19.14
C THR A 173 19.79 -15.73 18.03
N LEU A 174 20.38 -14.59 18.39
CA LEU A 174 21.17 -13.80 17.43
C LEU A 174 22.30 -14.62 16.80
N GLU A 175 22.94 -15.51 17.57
CA GLU A 175 23.99 -16.38 17.07
C GLU A 175 23.49 -17.33 15.97
N GLN A 176 22.30 -17.90 16.15
CA GLN A 176 21.66 -18.75 15.13
C GLN A 176 21.30 -17.97 13.86
N ILE A 177 20.84 -16.73 14.00
CA ILE A 177 20.55 -15.85 12.86
C ILE A 177 21.85 -15.49 12.13
N PHE A 178 22.91 -15.14 12.84
CA PHE A 178 24.23 -14.87 12.24
C PHE A 178 24.81 -16.11 11.54
N GLU A 179 24.70 -17.29 12.15
CA GLU A 179 25.19 -18.52 11.53
C GLU A 179 24.40 -18.84 10.24
N TYR A 180 23.08 -18.69 10.26
CA TYR A 180 22.26 -18.79 9.05
C TYR A 180 22.74 -17.82 7.97
N ALA A 181 22.91 -16.54 8.27
CA ALA A 181 23.33 -15.53 7.30
C ALA A 181 24.71 -15.81 6.68
N ARG A 182 25.58 -16.52 7.42
CA ARG A 182 26.93 -16.91 6.95
C ARG A 182 26.96 -18.18 6.14
N THR A 183 25.99 -19.07 6.35
CA THR A 183 26.05 -20.45 5.83
C THR A 183 24.93 -20.78 4.83
N VAL A 184 23.86 -19.96 4.76
CA VAL A 184 22.76 -20.18 3.81
C VAL A 184 23.29 -20.16 2.37
N PRO A 185 22.98 -21.18 1.55
CA PRO A 185 23.34 -21.15 0.14
C PRO A 185 22.67 -19.98 -0.59
N ALA A 186 23.43 -19.29 -1.46
CA ALA A 186 22.91 -18.14 -2.20
C ALA A 186 21.67 -18.50 -3.04
N GLU A 187 21.59 -19.73 -3.52
CA GLU A 187 20.47 -20.25 -4.30
C GLU A 187 19.16 -20.29 -3.48
N GLU A 188 19.24 -20.53 -2.16
CA GLU A 188 18.07 -20.56 -1.27
C GLU A 188 17.50 -19.18 -0.98
N ILE A 189 18.30 -18.13 -1.14
CA ILE A 189 17.93 -16.73 -0.89
C ILE A 189 17.97 -15.85 -2.15
N SER A 190 18.01 -16.46 -3.32
CA SER A 190 18.10 -15.77 -4.63
C SER A 190 16.85 -14.91 -4.97
N PHE A 191 15.80 -15.00 -4.18
CA PHE A 191 14.59 -14.18 -4.29
C PHE A 191 14.74 -12.78 -3.63
N ILE A 192 15.82 -12.57 -2.86
CA ILE A 192 16.18 -11.28 -2.27
C ILE A 192 16.83 -10.38 -3.33
#